data_373e16ef203b0fb1504c837382358610
#
_entry.id   373e16ef203b0fb1504c837382358610
#
_cell.length_a   1.000
_cell.length_b   1.000
_cell.length_c   1.000
_cell.angle_alpha   90.00
_cell.angle_beta   90.00
_cell.angle_gamma   90.00
#
_symmetry.space_group_name_H-M   'P 1'
#
loop_
_entity.id
_entity.type
_entity.pdbx_description
1 polymer ?
#
loop_
_entity_poly.entity_id
_entity_poly.type
_entity_poly.pdbx_seq_one_letter_code
_entity_poly.pdbx_strand_id
1 'polypeptide(L)'
;MSKKDNTISDFITLFNAFWYRDFPLSQAYKKLGSRAEWTTHIGSCVKSCAEMLGYFTYFESGIRTDAVIKDNVGNDIAHIEWEWWEPHTKKVNEIKKLFSEKSRAKFSVLFSYSRQNDGKNTHVKNIKSIQKQWGNGPYPLVVFLITFNYESSTRWFNELETYLVKDGKMKKVRNQPALPWCKTGTRWEVS
;
A
#
# COMPACT_ATOMS: atom_id res chain seq x y z
N MET A 1 15.92 -29.36 -0.44
CA MET A 1 14.59 -28.74 -0.31
C MET A 1 14.73 -27.27 -0.66
N SER A 2 14.07 -26.77 -1.71
CA SER A 2 14.07 -25.34 -2.05
C SER A 2 13.39 -24.57 -0.92
N LYS A 3 14.10 -23.60 -0.36
CA LYS A 3 13.54 -22.70 0.68
C LYS A 3 12.41 -21.89 0.04
N LYS A 4 11.18 -22.03 0.53
CA LYS A 4 10.02 -21.30 0.02
C LYS A 4 10.29 -19.80 0.18
N ASP A 5 10.23 -19.04 -0.92
CA ASP A 5 10.39 -17.60 -0.85
C ASP A 5 9.12 -16.98 -0.26
N ASN A 6 9.21 -16.52 0.98
CA ASN A 6 8.10 -15.91 1.73
C ASN A 6 8.14 -14.36 1.70
N THR A 7 9.06 -13.76 0.95
CA THR A 7 9.31 -12.30 0.97
C THR A 7 8.03 -11.47 0.87
N ILE A 8 7.09 -11.85 -0.01
CA ILE A 8 5.82 -11.12 -0.19
C ILE A 8 4.93 -11.23 1.06
N SER A 9 4.76 -12.45 1.60
CA SER A 9 3.92 -12.66 2.78
C SER A 9 4.49 -11.98 4.02
N ASP A 10 5.81 -11.98 4.16
CA ASP A 10 6.50 -11.33 5.27
C ASP A 10 6.41 -9.82 5.14
N PHE A 11 6.59 -9.26 3.94
CA PHE A 11 6.39 -7.84 3.68
C PHE A 11 4.96 -7.40 4.03
N ILE A 12 3.93 -8.14 3.59
CA ILE A 12 2.52 -7.87 3.91
C ILE A 12 2.31 -7.87 5.43
N THR A 13 2.85 -8.87 6.13
CA THR A 13 2.69 -9.00 7.58
C THR A 13 3.33 -7.84 8.33
N LEU A 14 4.58 -7.51 7.99
CA LEU A 14 5.33 -6.41 8.60
C LEU A 14 4.68 -5.06 8.32
N PHE A 15 4.29 -4.79 7.06
CA PHE A 15 3.64 -3.52 6.73
C PHE A 15 2.36 -3.30 7.52
N ASN A 16 1.50 -4.31 7.60
CA ASN A 16 0.26 -4.22 8.38
C ASN A 16 0.52 -4.03 9.89
N ALA A 17 1.62 -4.52 10.43
CA ALA A 17 2.03 -4.27 11.81
C ALA A 17 2.59 -2.86 12.00
N PHE A 18 3.50 -2.42 11.12
CA PHE A 18 4.14 -1.11 11.19
C PHE A 18 3.18 0.05 10.89
N TRP A 19 2.10 -0.21 10.13
CA TRP A 19 1.02 0.76 9.92
C TRP A 19 0.53 1.39 11.22
N TYR A 20 0.45 0.63 12.32
CA TYR A 20 0.01 1.14 13.61
C TYR A 20 1.13 1.68 14.49
N ARG A 21 2.36 1.20 14.31
CA ARG A 21 3.48 1.56 15.18
C ARG A 21 3.76 3.06 15.18
N ASP A 22 3.83 3.66 14.01
CA ASP A 22 4.21 5.06 13.80
C ASP A 22 3.06 5.85 13.15
N PHE A 23 1.83 5.50 13.48
CA PHE A 23 0.64 6.12 12.90
C PHE A 23 0.67 7.64 13.13
N PRO A 24 0.48 8.48 12.08
CA PRO A 24 0.59 9.92 12.20
C PRO A 24 -0.62 10.48 12.97
N LEU A 25 -0.43 10.69 14.25
CA LEU A 25 -1.39 11.40 15.09
C LEU A 25 -1.11 12.90 14.97
N SER A 26 -1.89 13.61 14.18
CA SER A 26 -1.91 15.05 14.29
C SER A 26 -2.43 15.43 15.69
N GLN A 27 -1.93 16.52 16.27
CA GLN A 27 -2.23 16.98 17.62
C GLN A 27 -3.73 17.19 17.93
N ALA A 28 -4.57 17.16 16.93
CA ALA A 28 -6.02 17.15 17.06
C ALA A 28 -6.55 15.84 16.51
N TYR A 29 -7.06 14.97 17.36
CA TYR A 29 -7.80 13.74 17.03
C TYR A 29 -8.90 13.91 15.97
N LYS A 30 -9.20 15.13 15.56
CA LYS A 30 -10.23 15.50 14.60
C LYS A 30 -9.70 15.75 13.18
N LYS A 31 -8.39 15.75 12.94
CA LYS A 31 -7.81 15.91 11.61
C LYS A 31 -6.81 14.79 11.38
N LEU A 32 -7.20 13.83 10.58
CA LEU A 32 -6.22 12.91 10.00
C LEU A 32 -5.18 13.75 9.26
N GLY A 33 -3.92 13.41 9.43
CA GLY A 33 -2.78 14.17 8.94
C GLY A 33 -2.87 14.63 7.48
N SER A 34 -2.05 15.56 7.11
CA SER A 34 -1.94 16.05 5.74
C SER A 34 -1.51 14.95 4.77
N ARG A 35 -1.70 15.17 3.45
CA ARG A 35 -1.17 14.26 2.42
C ARG A 35 0.33 13.98 2.61
N ALA A 36 1.10 15.00 2.99
CA ALA A 36 2.54 14.86 3.22
C ALA A 36 2.85 13.91 4.39
N GLU A 37 2.09 14.00 5.49
CA GLU A 37 2.24 13.10 6.65
C GLU A 37 1.94 11.65 6.27
N TRP A 38 0.91 11.42 5.46
CA TRP A 38 0.59 10.08 4.96
C TRP A 38 1.66 9.51 4.05
N THR A 39 2.21 10.33 3.15
CA THR A 39 3.33 9.96 2.29
C THR A 39 4.55 9.56 3.15
N THR A 40 4.88 10.38 4.15
CA THR A 40 5.98 10.10 5.08
C THR A 40 5.72 8.83 5.89
N HIS A 41 4.51 8.62 6.36
CA HIS A 41 4.13 7.42 7.12
C HIS A 41 4.29 6.15 6.27
N ILE A 42 3.76 6.14 5.05
CA ILE A 42 3.90 5.01 4.13
C ILE A 42 5.39 4.73 3.86
N GLY A 43 6.16 5.77 3.54
CA GLY A 43 7.60 5.65 3.29
C GLY A 43 8.36 5.08 4.49
N SER A 44 8.03 5.53 5.71
CA SER A 44 8.63 5.01 6.95
C SER A 44 8.29 3.55 7.19
N CYS A 45 7.03 3.14 6.98
CA CYS A 45 6.62 1.74 7.08
C CYS A 45 7.33 0.86 6.04
N VAL A 46 7.43 1.32 4.79
CA VAL A 46 8.14 0.62 3.70
C VAL A 46 9.61 0.42 4.07
N LYS A 47 10.29 1.47 4.53
CA LYS A 47 11.68 1.39 4.97
C LYS A 47 11.86 0.38 6.10
N SER A 48 11.02 0.46 7.13
CA SER A 48 11.06 -0.49 8.25
C SER A 48 10.84 -1.94 7.82
N CYS A 49 9.92 -2.19 6.86
CA CYS A 49 9.71 -3.53 6.30
C CYS A 49 10.97 -4.04 5.60
N ALA A 50 11.60 -3.21 4.77
CA ALA A 50 12.81 -3.59 4.05
C ALA A 50 13.95 -3.92 5.02
N GLU A 51 14.20 -3.07 6.02
CA GLU A 51 15.23 -3.28 7.04
C GLU A 51 15.02 -4.57 7.83
N MET A 52 13.79 -4.86 8.25
CA MET A 52 13.47 -6.11 8.96
C MET A 52 13.65 -7.36 8.09
N LEU A 53 13.55 -7.24 6.77
CA LEU A 53 13.79 -8.31 5.81
C LEU A 53 15.25 -8.40 5.35
N GLY A 54 16.13 -7.52 5.85
CA GLY A 54 17.54 -7.47 5.49
C GLY A 54 17.81 -6.81 4.14
N TYR A 55 16.93 -5.89 3.71
CA TYR A 55 17.02 -5.15 2.46
C TYR A 55 17.20 -3.65 2.68
N PHE A 56 17.51 -2.93 1.61
CA PHE A 56 17.71 -1.49 1.58
C PHE A 56 16.60 -0.80 0.79
N THR A 57 16.17 0.39 1.25
CA THR A 57 15.16 1.20 0.58
C THR A 57 15.80 2.46 -0.02
N TYR A 58 15.49 2.72 -1.28
CA TYR A 58 15.88 3.92 -2.01
C TYR A 58 14.62 4.65 -2.46
N PHE A 59 14.45 5.90 -2.02
CA PHE A 59 13.32 6.75 -2.40
C PHE A 59 13.62 7.50 -3.69
N GLU A 60 12.57 7.75 -4.49
CA GLU A 60 12.65 8.47 -5.78
C GLU A 60 13.76 7.93 -6.71
N SER A 61 13.96 6.61 -6.69
CA SER A 61 15.05 5.92 -7.38
C SER A 61 14.54 5.11 -8.58
N GLY A 62 15.45 4.73 -9.47
CA GLY A 62 15.17 3.85 -10.61
C GLY A 62 14.37 4.55 -11.72
N ILE A 63 13.25 3.96 -12.14
CA ILE A 63 12.36 4.47 -13.21
C ILE A 63 11.34 5.50 -12.69
N ARG A 64 11.69 6.29 -11.68
CA ARG A 64 10.85 7.27 -10.99
C ARG A 64 9.72 6.62 -10.17
N THR A 65 9.96 5.45 -9.60
CA THR A 65 9.09 4.90 -8.57
C THR A 65 9.32 5.63 -7.25
N ASP A 66 8.29 5.73 -6.43
CA ASP A 66 8.39 6.42 -5.13
C ASP A 66 9.42 5.75 -4.21
N ALA A 67 9.52 4.40 -4.27
CA ALA A 67 10.59 3.65 -3.62
C ALA A 67 10.97 2.38 -4.36
N VAL A 68 12.24 1.98 -4.21
CA VAL A 68 12.77 0.69 -4.65
C VAL A 68 13.42 -0.01 -3.46
N ILE A 69 13.06 -1.27 -3.23
CA ILE A 69 13.73 -2.13 -2.26
C ILE A 69 14.77 -2.98 -3.01
N LYS A 70 16.00 -3.00 -2.51
CA LYS A 70 17.12 -3.76 -3.09
C LYS A 70 17.76 -4.68 -2.06
N ASP A 71 18.33 -5.78 -2.53
CA ASP A 71 19.21 -6.62 -1.74
C ASP A 71 20.62 -6.01 -1.58
N ASN A 72 21.48 -6.71 -0.86
CA ASN A 72 22.86 -6.30 -0.58
C ASN A 72 23.79 -6.32 -1.79
N VAL A 73 23.38 -6.90 -2.92
CA VAL A 73 24.14 -6.93 -4.17
C VAL A 73 23.51 -6.02 -5.24
N GLY A 74 22.45 -5.27 -4.88
CA GLY A 74 21.83 -4.24 -5.72
C GLY A 74 20.69 -4.75 -6.60
N ASN A 75 20.24 -6.00 -6.48
CA ASN A 75 19.08 -6.48 -7.22
C ASN A 75 17.79 -5.88 -6.68
N ASP A 76 16.87 -5.54 -7.57
CA ASP A 76 15.56 -5.04 -7.20
C ASP A 76 14.70 -6.18 -6.60
N ILE A 77 14.23 -5.97 -5.38
CA ILE A 77 13.32 -6.87 -4.68
C ILE A 77 11.87 -6.42 -4.88
N ALA A 78 11.60 -5.12 -4.72
CA ALA A 78 10.28 -4.57 -4.94
C ALA A 78 10.32 -3.14 -5.51
N HIS A 79 9.37 -2.82 -6.38
CA HIS A 79 9.07 -1.47 -6.82
C HIS A 79 7.78 -1.00 -6.17
N ILE A 80 7.74 0.23 -5.68
CA ILE A 80 6.67 0.73 -4.82
C ILE A 80 6.22 2.10 -5.31
N GLU A 81 4.90 2.25 -5.45
CA GLU A 81 4.22 3.50 -5.76
C GLU A 81 3.13 3.77 -4.76
N TRP A 82 2.92 5.04 -4.42
CA TRP A 82 1.77 5.49 -3.64
C TRP A 82 1.08 6.68 -4.29
N GLU A 83 -0.26 6.60 -4.39
CA GLU A 83 -1.04 7.62 -5.04
C GLU A 83 -2.25 8.00 -4.20
N TRP A 84 -2.42 9.29 -4.01
CA TRP A 84 -3.55 9.85 -3.26
C TRP A 84 -4.88 9.76 -4.03
N TRP A 85 -4.82 9.75 -5.37
CA TRP A 85 -5.99 9.62 -6.21
C TRP A 85 -6.46 8.17 -6.32
N GLU A 86 -7.76 8.02 -6.56
CA GLU A 86 -8.37 6.71 -6.70
C GLU A 86 -8.00 6.03 -8.03
N PRO A 87 -7.72 4.72 -8.04
CA PRO A 87 -7.18 4.00 -9.21
C PRO A 87 -8.05 4.02 -10.47
N HIS A 88 -9.37 4.25 -10.34
CA HIS A 88 -10.26 4.34 -11.50
C HIS A 88 -10.17 5.69 -12.22
N THR A 89 -9.49 6.67 -11.66
CA THR A 89 -9.38 8.01 -12.26
C THR A 89 -8.32 8.02 -13.35
N LYS A 90 -8.52 8.84 -14.39
CA LYS A 90 -7.55 8.97 -15.50
C LYS A 90 -6.22 9.62 -15.09
N LYS A 91 -6.14 10.16 -13.89
CA LYS A 91 -4.94 10.84 -13.35
C LYS A 91 -3.92 9.86 -12.81
N VAL A 92 -4.32 8.60 -12.54
CA VAL A 92 -3.45 7.59 -11.93
C VAL A 92 -2.69 6.84 -13.02
N ASN A 93 -1.36 6.97 -13.00
CA ASN A 93 -0.46 6.27 -13.92
C ASN A 93 0.50 5.30 -13.20
N GLU A 94 0.43 5.22 -11.89
CA GLU A 94 1.36 4.49 -11.01
C GLU A 94 1.38 3.00 -11.32
N ILE A 95 0.23 2.40 -11.64
CA ILE A 95 0.16 0.99 -12.05
C ILE A 95 0.95 0.76 -13.34
N LYS A 96 0.90 1.71 -14.30
CA LYS A 96 1.66 1.61 -15.55
C LYS A 96 3.16 1.76 -15.31
N LYS A 97 3.58 2.61 -14.37
CA LYS A 97 4.99 2.75 -13.97
C LYS A 97 5.51 1.44 -13.40
N LEU A 98 4.73 0.81 -12.49
CA LEU A 98 5.06 -0.49 -11.90
C LEU A 98 5.07 -1.63 -12.92
N PHE A 99 4.30 -1.51 -14.01
CA PHE A 99 4.19 -2.51 -15.07
C PHE A 99 5.38 -2.47 -16.04
N SER A 100 6.37 -1.61 -15.86
CA SER A 100 7.50 -1.50 -16.78
C SER A 100 8.22 -2.83 -16.98
N GLU A 101 8.37 -3.26 -18.24
CA GLU A 101 9.10 -4.48 -18.63
C GLU A 101 10.59 -4.47 -18.23
N LYS A 102 11.12 -3.30 -17.91
CA LYS A 102 12.51 -3.14 -17.45
C LYS A 102 12.69 -3.50 -15.98
N SER A 103 11.61 -3.63 -15.24
CA SER A 103 11.67 -4.06 -13.84
C SER A 103 12.07 -5.53 -13.74
N ARG A 104 13.04 -5.81 -12.88
CA ARG A 104 13.44 -7.18 -12.49
C ARG A 104 13.08 -7.49 -11.05
N ALA A 105 12.16 -6.74 -10.47
CA ALA A 105 11.74 -6.94 -9.10
C ALA A 105 11.03 -8.30 -8.92
N LYS A 106 11.04 -8.83 -7.70
CA LYS A 106 10.29 -10.05 -7.36
C LYS A 106 8.79 -9.77 -7.26
N PHE A 107 8.40 -8.54 -6.89
CA PHE A 107 7.01 -8.09 -6.80
C PHE A 107 6.94 -6.55 -6.89
N SER A 108 5.72 -6.05 -7.05
CA SER A 108 5.43 -4.62 -6.99
C SER A 108 4.45 -4.32 -5.87
N VAL A 109 4.43 -3.08 -5.38
CA VAL A 109 3.52 -2.62 -4.33
C VAL A 109 2.85 -1.32 -4.75
N LEU A 110 1.54 -1.26 -4.61
CA LEU A 110 0.73 -0.06 -4.81
C LEU A 110 0.01 0.30 -3.52
N PHE A 111 0.19 1.53 -3.05
CA PHE A 111 -0.66 2.15 -2.03
C PHE A 111 -1.63 3.09 -2.69
N SER A 112 -2.92 2.97 -2.38
CA SER A 112 -3.93 3.83 -2.96
C SER A 112 -5.16 3.95 -2.06
N TYR A 113 -6.14 4.74 -2.47
CA TYR A 113 -7.31 5.09 -1.68
C TYR A 113 -8.59 4.72 -2.41
N SER A 114 -9.65 4.46 -1.66
CA SER A 114 -10.92 4.03 -2.23
C SER A 114 -12.11 4.53 -1.41
N ARG A 115 -13.00 5.27 -2.04
CA ARG A 115 -14.17 5.84 -1.40
C ARG A 115 -15.28 4.81 -1.22
N GLN A 116 -15.92 4.80 -0.05
CA GLN A 116 -16.99 3.84 0.30
C GLN A 116 -18.35 4.46 0.62
N ASN A 117 -18.45 5.78 0.83
CA ASN A 117 -19.72 6.37 1.28
C ASN A 117 -20.72 6.67 0.14
N ASP A 118 -21.96 6.82 0.55
CA ASP A 118 -23.22 6.88 -0.18
C ASP A 118 -23.20 7.58 -1.53
N GLY A 119 -23.82 6.96 -2.53
CA GLY A 119 -23.99 7.47 -3.88
C GLY A 119 -22.72 7.72 -4.68
N LYS A 120 -21.57 7.70 -4.01
CA LYS A 120 -20.24 7.91 -4.59
C LYS A 120 -19.25 6.80 -4.23
N ASN A 121 -19.76 5.61 -3.91
CA ASN A 121 -18.94 4.44 -3.68
C ASN A 121 -18.21 4.03 -4.96
N THR A 122 -16.89 4.17 -4.95
CA THR A 122 -16.02 3.84 -6.08
C THR A 122 -15.20 2.57 -5.85
N HIS A 123 -15.38 1.92 -4.69
CA HIS A 123 -14.54 0.81 -4.25
C HIS A 123 -14.47 -0.33 -5.28
N VAL A 124 -15.62 -0.82 -5.74
CA VAL A 124 -15.68 -1.88 -6.75
C VAL A 124 -15.03 -1.44 -8.07
N LYS A 125 -15.20 -0.16 -8.46
CA LYS A 125 -14.57 0.40 -9.66
C LYS A 125 -13.05 0.41 -9.52
N ASN A 126 -12.54 0.78 -8.34
CA ASN A 126 -11.11 0.80 -8.06
C ASN A 126 -10.49 -0.59 -8.13
N ILE A 127 -11.10 -1.58 -7.49
CA ILE A 127 -10.67 -2.99 -7.55
C ILE A 127 -10.62 -3.49 -8.99
N LYS A 128 -11.71 -3.30 -9.75
CA LYS A 128 -11.77 -3.69 -11.16
C LYS A 128 -10.73 -2.95 -12.01
N SER A 129 -10.49 -1.66 -11.74
CA SER A 129 -9.49 -0.86 -12.45
C SER A 129 -8.07 -1.38 -12.20
N ILE A 130 -7.71 -1.65 -10.94
CA ILE A 130 -6.40 -2.22 -10.59
C ILE A 130 -6.23 -3.58 -11.26
N GLN A 131 -7.19 -4.48 -11.11
CA GLN A 131 -7.12 -5.82 -11.69
C GLN A 131 -6.98 -5.77 -13.22
N LYS A 132 -7.75 -4.90 -13.89
CA LYS A 132 -7.69 -4.74 -15.36
C LYS A 132 -6.35 -4.16 -15.81
N GLN A 133 -5.83 -3.14 -15.12
CA GLN A 133 -4.59 -2.47 -15.49
C GLN A 133 -3.37 -3.36 -15.25
N TRP A 134 -3.36 -4.12 -14.15
CA TRP A 134 -2.27 -5.05 -13.88
C TRP A 134 -2.35 -6.31 -14.72
N GLY A 135 -3.57 -6.88 -14.91
CA GLY A 135 -3.81 -8.05 -15.74
C GLY A 135 -2.85 -9.20 -15.40
N ASN A 136 -2.17 -9.70 -16.44
CA ASN A 136 -1.10 -10.69 -16.31
C ASN A 136 0.27 -10.00 -16.20
N GLY A 137 0.38 -9.01 -15.32
CA GLY A 137 1.64 -8.31 -15.06
C GLY A 137 2.80 -9.26 -14.80
N PRO A 138 4.04 -8.82 -15.06
CA PRO A 138 5.23 -9.69 -15.03
C PRO A 138 5.53 -10.26 -13.65
N TYR A 139 5.00 -9.63 -12.61
CA TYR A 139 5.23 -10.00 -11.20
C TYR A 139 3.94 -9.93 -10.40
N PRO A 140 3.89 -10.56 -9.21
CA PRO A 140 2.82 -10.30 -8.26
C PRO A 140 2.76 -8.80 -7.88
N LEU A 141 1.53 -8.24 -7.81
CA LEU A 141 1.29 -6.91 -7.27
C LEU A 141 0.61 -7.03 -5.91
N VAL A 142 1.23 -6.45 -4.89
CA VAL A 142 0.61 -6.23 -3.57
C VAL A 142 -0.08 -4.87 -3.62
N VAL A 143 -1.34 -4.81 -3.23
CA VAL A 143 -2.10 -3.56 -3.15
C VAL A 143 -2.54 -3.33 -1.71
N PHE A 144 -2.14 -2.20 -1.14
CA PHE A 144 -2.69 -1.67 0.09
C PHE A 144 -3.71 -0.59 -0.26
N LEU A 145 -4.98 -0.88 -0.06
CA LEU A 145 -6.08 -0.01 -0.40
C LEU A 145 -6.73 0.54 0.87
N ILE A 146 -6.49 1.83 1.13
CA ILE A 146 -7.07 2.52 2.28
C ILE A 146 -8.47 2.99 1.89
N THR A 147 -9.48 2.40 2.51
CA THR A 147 -10.85 2.82 2.28
C THR A 147 -11.21 4.04 3.14
N PHE A 148 -12.08 4.90 2.64
CA PHE A 148 -12.46 6.12 3.34
C PHE A 148 -13.87 6.58 3.01
N ASN A 149 -14.45 7.35 3.94
CA ASN A 149 -15.65 8.16 3.74
C ASN A 149 -15.26 9.63 3.67
N TYR A 150 -16.06 10.46 2.97
CA TYR A 150 -15.97 11.90 3.08
C TYR A 150 -16.99 12.41 4.10
N GLU A 151 -16.49 13.17 5.07
CA GLU A 151 -17.30 13.93 6.01
C GLU A 151 -16.74 15.35 6.07
N SER A 152 -17.57 16.34 5.78
CA SER A 152 -17.17 17.77 5.80
C SER A 152 -15.85 18.06 5.07
N SER A 153 -15.68 17.50 3.86
CA SER A 153 -14.48 17.61 3.03
C SER A 153 -13.21 16.91 3.57
N THR A 154 -13.33 16.16 4.66
CA THR A 154 -12.25 15.37 5.24
C THR A 154 -12.41 13.90 4.86
N ARG A 155 -11.30 13.20 4.59
CA ARG A 155 -11.29 11.75 4.43
C ARG A 155 -11.19 11.10 5.80
N TRP A 156 -12.21 10.31 6.16
CA TRP A 156 -12.18 9.43 7.33
C TRP A 156 -11.86 8.02 6.89
N PHE A 157 -10.74 7.50 7.35
CA PHE A 157 -10.30 6.17 6.97
C PHE A 157 -11.08 5.09 7.71
N ASN A 158 -11.45 4.04 6.98
CA ASN A 158 -12.20 2.90 7.52
C ASN A 158 -11.27 1.69 7.66
N GLU A 159 -10.88 1.10 6.52
CA GLU A 159 -10.13 -0.15 6.46
C GLU A 159 -8.82 0.01 5.70
N LEU A 160 -7.81 -0.72 6.13
CA LEU A 160 -6.61 -1.02 5.37
C LEU A 160 -6.79 -2.43 4.80
N GLU A 161 -7.19 -2.49 3.55
CA GLU A 161 -7.35 -3.73 2.81
C GLU A 161 -6.07 -4.08 2.06
N THR A 162 -5.63 -5.34 2.17
CA THR A 162 -4.47 -5.83 1.41
C THR A 162 -4.92 -6.85 0.39
N TYR A 163 -4.53 -6.64 -0.86
CA TYR A 163 -4.78 -7.53 -1.97
C TYR A 163 -3.49 -8.05 -2.58
N LEU A 164 -3.54 -9.26 -3.11
CA LEU A 164 -2.51 -9.82 -3.98
C LEU A 164 -3.11 -10.04 -5.38
N VAL A 165 -2.49 -9.42 -6.39
CA VAL A 165 -2.81 -9.65 -7.81
C VAL A 165 -1.73 -10.53 -8.39
N LYS A 166 -2.12 -11.71 -8.85
CA LYS A 166 -1.24 -12.68 -9.47
C LYS A 166 -2.01 -13.50 -10.49
N ASP A 167 -1.40 -13.80 -11.65
CA ASP A 167 -1.99 -14.62 -12.71
C ASP A 167 -3.40 -14.13 -13.13
N GLY A 168 -3.56 -12.81 -13.29
CA GLY A 168 -4.82 -12.16 -13.65
C GLY A 168 -5.90 -12.14 -12.55
N LYS A 169 -5.63 -12.73 -11.40
CA LYS A 169 -6.58 -12.82 -10.27
C LYS A 169 -6.18 -11.86 -9.16
N MET A 170 -7.16 -11.13 -8.63
CA MET A 170 -7.00 -10.26 -7.46
C MET A 170 -7.72 -10.88 -6.26
N LYS A 171 -6.97 -11.16 -5.19
CA LYS A 171 -7.48 -11.78 -3.96
C LYS A 171 -7.22 -10.86 -2.78
N LYS A 172 -8.25 -10.57 -1.98
CA LYS A 172 -8.07 -9.94 -0.67
C LYS A 172 -7.41 -10.94 0.27
N VAL A 173 -6.24 -10.59 0.79
CA VAL A 173 -5.44 -11.48 1.66
C VAL A 173 -5.45 -11.03 3.11
N ARG A 174 -5.76 -9.74 3.36
CA ARG A 174 -5.91 -9.20 4.70
C ARG A 174 -6.87 -8.03 4.71
N ASN A 175 -7.54 -7.83 5.84
CA ASN A 175 -8.36 -6.68 6.16
C ASN A 175 -8.16 -6.29 7.61
N GLN A 176 -8.01 -5.00 7.89
CA GLN A 176 -7.91 -4.51 9.26
C GLN A 176 -8.34 -3.03 9.30
N PRO A 177 -8.80 -2.53 10.46
CA PRO A 177 -9.11 -1.11 10.61
C PRO A 177 -7.92 -0.24 10.19
N ALA A 178 -8.16 0.81 9.40
CA ALA A 178 -7.09 1.74 9.04
C ALA A 178 -6.69 2.63 10.22
N LEU A 179 -7.60 2.87 11.16
CA LEU A 179 -7.34 3.70 12.34
C LEU A 179 -6.95 2.81 13.53
N PRO A 180 -5.83 3.09 14.21
CA PRO A 180 -5.33 2.24 15.32
C PRO A 180 -6.34 2.08 16.45
N TRP A 181 -7.07 3.15 16.81
CA TRP A 181 -8.07 3.13 17.88
C TRP A 181 -9.34 2.33 17.56
N CYS A 182 -9.55 1.96 16.30
CA CYS A 182 -10.61 1.05 15.89
C CYS A 182 -10.19 -0.41 15.95
N LYS A 183 -8.92 -0.70 16.27
CA LYS A 183 -8.39 -2.05 16.35
C LYS A 183 -8.28 -2.49 17.81
N THR A 184 -9.05 -3.53 18.15
CA THR A 184 -9.04 -4.17 19.47
C THR A 184 -7.64 -4.71 19.82
N GLY A 185 -7.23 -4.55 21.08
CA GLY A 185 -5.96 -5.05 21.59
C GLY A 185 -4.75 -4.21 21.19
N THR A 186 -4.94 -2.99 20.69
CA THR A 186 -3.85 -2.05 20.49
C THR A 186 -3.74 -1.06 21.65
N ARG A 187 -2.56 -0.43 21.82
CA ARG A 187 -2.36 0.65 22.80
C ARG A 187 -3.24 1.89 22.56
N TRP A 188 -3.92 1.94 21.46
CA TRP A 188 -4.78 3.04 21.02
C TRP A 188 -6.27 2.75 21.22
N GLU A 189 -6.61 1.55 21.69
CA GLU A 189 -7.99 1.20 21.97
C GLU A 189 -8.56 2.17 23.01
N VAL A 190 -9.65 2.83 22.66
CA VAL A 190 -10.37 3.70 23.58
C VAL A 190 -11.27 2.81 24.43
N SER A 191 -11.01 2.76 25.74
CA SER A 191 -11.82 2.06 26.73
C SER A 191 -13.16 2.75 26.97
#